data_e187585e2c0338400f1ca987d13180fb
#
_entry.id   e187585e2c0338400f1ca987d13180fb
#
_cell.length_a   1.000
_cell.length_b   1.000
_cell.length_c   1.000
_cell.angle_alpha   90.00
_cell.angle_beta   90.00
_cell.angle_gamma   90.00
#
_symmetry.space_group_name_H-M   'P 1'
#
loop_
_entity.id
_entity.type
_entity.pdbx_description
1 polymer ?
#
loop_
_entity_poly.entity_id
_entity_poly.type
_entity_poly.pdbx_seq_one_letter_code
_entity_poly.pdbx_strand_id
1 'polypeptide(L)'
;FSYVMYVMDGSIIIAGFAFFGIEKGIFAVICLVLTGYLIDVFSVGGTSKRAFYIITEEEDKIIEAIFTKINRGATIVDVIGGYTRDKKRMVICILNKGQYAHLRSLVNSIDPKAFIYITKANEVIGEGFTKEERENTEGGLLNEKRID
;
A
#
# COMPACT_ATOMS: atom_id res chain seq x y z
N PHE A 1 -1.11 -17.32 17.10
CA PHE A 1 -1.97 -18.06 16.16
C PHE A 1 -1.14 -18.61 14.99
N SER A 2 -0.30 -17.81 14.35
CA SER A 2 0.55 -18.22 13.22
C SER A 2 1.53 -19.36 13.56
N TYR A 3 2.09 -19.36 14.77
CA TYR A 3 3.06 -20.40 15.19
C TYR A 3 2.44 -21.80 15.19
N VAL A 4 1.19 -21.92 15.62
CA VAL A 4 0.46 -23.22 15.65
C VAL A 4 0.24 -23.72 14.21
N MET A 5 -0.08 -22.85 13.28
CA MET A 5 -0.22 -23.22 11.87
C MET A 5 1.10 -23.76 11.30
N TYR A 6 2.22 -23.09 11.52
CA TYR A 6 3.53 -23.56 11.04
C TYR A 6 3.93 -24.91 11.62
N VAL A 7 3.61 -25.18 12.90
CA VAL A 7 3.87 -26.50 13.51
C VAL A 7 3.00 -27.58 12.88
N MET A 8 1.72 -27.31 12.61
CA MET A 8 0.82 -28.25 11.94
C MET A 8 1.29 -28.52 10.50
N ASP A 9 1.58 -27.50 9.73
CA ASP A 9 2.05 -27.64 8.34
C ASP A 9 3.38 -28.41 8.29
N GLY A 10 4.31 -28.11 9.19
CA GLY A 10 5.58 -28.82 9.33
C GLY A 10 5.40 -30.31 9.66
N SER A 11 4.47 -30.64 10.55
CA SER A 11 4.18 -32.03 10.91
C SER A 11 3.59 -32.84 9.75
N ILE A 12 2.71 -32.21 8.95
CA ILE A 12 2.13 -32.82 7.74
C ILE A 12 3.21 -33.09 6.70
N ILE A 13 4.15 -32.16 6.50
CA ILE A 13 5.27 -32.34 5.56
C ILE A 13 6.16 -33.50 5.99
N ILE A 14 6.52 -33.59 7.27
CA ILE A 14 7.36 -34.69 7.79
C ILE A 14 6.64 -36.02 7.60
N ALA A 15 5.36 -36.11 7.88
CA ALA A 15 4.55 -37.30 7.63
C ALA A 15 4.53 -37.63 6.12
N GLY A 16 4.38 -36.64 5.26
CA GLY A 16 4.43 -36.78 3.79
C GLY A 16 5.72 -37.41 3.31
N PHE A 17 6.87 -37.00 3.82
CA PHE A 17 8.17 -37.61 3.50
C PHE A 17 8.22 -39.08 3.94
N ALA A 18 7.69 -39.41 5.12
CA ALA A 18 7.71 -40.76 5.66
C ALA A 18 6.84 -41.74 4.88
N PHE A 19 5.63 -41.30 4.44
CA PHE A 19 4.68 -42.18 3.77
C PHE A 19 4.79 -42.24 2.25
N PHE A 20 5.17 -41.12 1.62
CA PHE A 20 5.13 -40.98 0.17
C PHE A 20 6.52 -40.89 -0.49
N GLY A 21 7.59 -40.90 0.30
CA GLY A 21 8.96 -40.83 -0.18
C GLY A 21 9.43 -39.39 -0.51
N ILE A 22 10.74 -39.28 -0.75
CA ILE A 22 11.45 -37.99 -0.88
C ILE A 22 10.93 -37.16 -2.07
N GLU A 23 10.68 -37.82 -3.19
CA GLU A 23 10.25 -37.13 -4.42
C GLU A 23 8.92 -36.35 -4.21
N LYS A 24 7.92 -37.00 -3.65
CA LYS A 24 6.62 -36.34 -3.38
C LYS A 24 6.69 -35.33 -2.25
N GLY A 25 7.59 -35.55 -1.27
CA GLY A 25 7.85 -34.61 -0.20
C GLY A 25 8.44 -33.29 -0.73
N ILE A 26 9.35 -33.33 -1.70
CA ILE A 26 9.90 -32.12 -2.32
C ILE A 26 8.80 -31.33 -3.04
N PHE A 27 7.92 -31.99 -3.80
CA PHE A 27 6.78 -31.31 -4.43
C PHE A 27 5.85 -30.66 -3.41
N ALA A 28 5.60 -31.30 -2.27
CA ALA A 28 4.78 -30.72 -1.20
C ALA A 28 5.38 -29.44 -0.63
N VAL A 29 6.69 -29.39 -0.42
CA VAL A 29 7.39 -28.18 0.03
C VAL A 29 7.30 -27.05 -1.00
N ILE A 30 7.51 -27.36 -2.27
CA ILE A 30 7.38 -26.38 -3.37
C ILE A 30 5.97 -25.82 -3.42
N CYS A 31 4.94 -26.67 -3.32
CA CYS A 31 3.55 -26.24 -3.30
C CYS A 31 3.26 -25.35 -2.10
N LEU A 32 3.77 -25.67 -0.91
CA LEU A 32 3.55 -24.86 0.28
C LEU A 32 4.15 -23.46 0.14
N VAL A 33 5.39 -23.36 -0.34
CA VAL A 33 6.05 -22.06 -0.58
C VAL A 33 5.31 -21.26 -1.65
N LEU A 34 4.92 -21.91 -2.73
CA LEU A 34 4.18 -21.25 -3.81
C LEU A 34 2.80 -20.76 -3.35
N THR A 35 2.09 -21.58 -2.58
CA THR A 35 0.79 -21.20 -2.01
C THR A 35 0.93 -20.02 -1.07
N GLY A 36 1.92 -20.01 -0.18
CA GLY A 36 2.20 -18.88 0.70
C GLY A 36 2.48 -17.59 -0.08
N TYR A 37 3.29 -17.68 -1.12
CA TYR A 37 3.57 -16.55 -2.00
C TYR A 37 2.32 -16.02 -2.71
N LEU A 38 1.49 -16.92 -3.24
CA LEU A 38 0.23 -16.54 -3.90
C LEU A 38 -0.75 -15.91 -2.91
N ILE A 39 -0.89 -16.45 -1.70
CA ILE A 39 -1.74 -15.86 -0.67
C ILE A 39 -1.26 -14.44 -0.34
N ASP A 40 0.03 -14.22 -0.18
CA ASP A 40 0.57 -12.88 0.07
C ASP A 40 0.25 -11.92 -1.08
N VAL A 41 0.43 -12.34 -2.32
CA VAL A 41 0.14 -11.53 -3.51
C VAL A 41 -1.35 -11.18 -3.59
N PHE A 42 -2.25 -12.13 -3.33
CA PHE A 42 -3.70 -11.91 -3.41
C PHE A 42 -4.29 -11.28 -2.16
N SER A 43 -3.76 -11.57 -0.97
CA SER A 43 -4.27 -11.00 0.30
C SER A 43 -3.88 -9.54 0.49
N VAL A 44 -2.72 -9.13 -0.04
CA VAL A 44 -2.34 -7.71 -0.09
C VAL A 44 -3.07 -7.02 -1.24
N GLY A 45 -4.33 -7.37 -1.45
CA GLY A 45 -5.19 -6.87 -2.53
C GLY A 45 -4.74 -5.52 -3.07
N GLY A 46 -4.61 -5.43 -4.40
CA GLY A 46 -3.99 -4.40 -5.24
C GLY A 46 -4.14 -2.90 -4.96
N THR A 47 -4.65 -2.50 -3.83
CA THR A 47 -4.76 -1.12 -3.38
C THR A 47 -3.59 -0.73 -2.50
N SER A 48 -2.39 -0.68 -3.06
CA SER A 48 -1.23 -0.13 -2.34
C SER A 48 -1.35 1.38 -2.23
N LYS A 49 -2.32 1.84 -1.47
CA LYS A 49 -2.43 3.24 -1.07
C LYS A 49 -1.31 3.55 -0.06
N ARG A 50 -0.79 4.74 -0.15
CA ARG A 50 0.27 5.21 0.76
C ARG A 50 -0.09 6.57 1.31
N ALA A 51 0.10 6.74 2.60
CA ALA A 51 0.01 8.03 3.26
C ALA A 51 1.39 8.69 3.25
N PHE A 52 1.44 9.90 2.77
CA PHE A 52 2.61 10.76 2.72
C PHE A 52 2.49 11.83 3.77
N TYR A 53 3.55 11.98 4.54
CA TYR A 53 3.68 12.97 5.57
C TYR A 53 4.85 13.87 5.19
N ILE A 54 4.55 15.12 4.87
CA ILE A 54 5.51 16.08 4.32
C ILE A 54 5.64 17.24 5.31
N ILE A 55 6.80 17.40 5.92
CA ILE A 55 7.11 18.51 6.81
C ILE A 55 7.95 19.51 6.01
N THR A 56 7.44 20.72 5.86
CA THR A 56 8.00 21.74 4.98
C THR A 56 7.71 23.13 5.52
N GLU A 57 8.43 24.13 5.01
CA GLU A 57 8.16 25.54 5.24
C GLU A 57 7.39 26.19 4.07
N GLU A 58 7.19 25.43 2.97
CA GLU A 58 6.51 25.83 1.74
C GLU A 58 5.18 25.08 1.56
N GLU A 59 4.41 24.89 2.64
CA GLU A 59 3.20 24.07 2.65
C GLU A 59 2.15 24.51 1.63
N ASP A 60 1.92 25.82 1.48
CA ASP A 60 0.89 26.35 0.59
C ASP A 60 1.19 25.98 -0.88
N LYS A 61 2.45 26.10 -1.29
CA LYS A 61 2.87 25.75 -2.65
C LYS A 61 2.78 24.23 -2.90
N ILE A 62 3.09 23.42 -1.88
CA ILE A 62 2.99 21.97 -1.98
C ILE A 62 1.53 21.55 -2.07
N ILE A 63 0.63 22.13 -1.28
CA ILE A 63 -0.79 21.83 -1.32
C ILE A 63 -1.40 22.21 -2.66
N GLU A 64 -1.11 23.41 -3.17
CA GLU A 64 -1.56 23.86 -4.49
C GLU A 64 -1.07 22.88 -5.58
N ALA A 65 0.17 22.47 -5.51
CA ALA A 65 0.74 21.54 -6.47
C ALA A 65 0.13 20.12 -6.36
N ILE A 66 -0.17 19.64 -5.16
CA ILE A 66 -0.89 18.37 -4.97
C ILE A 66 -2.29 18.47 -5.58
N PHE A 67 -3.00 19.54 -5.30
CA PHE A 67 -4.36 19.73 -5.81
C PHE A 67 -4.38 19.86 -7.34
N THR A 68 -3.52 20.70 -7.91
CA THR A 68 -3.54 21.00 -9.36
C THR A 68 -2.92 19.90 -10.24
N LYS A 69 -1.83 19.26 -9.78
CA LYS A 69 -1.07 18.30 -10.60
C LYS A 69 -1.37 16.83 -10.29
N ILE A 70 -1.83 16.53 -9.08
CA ILE A 70 -2.10 15.16 -8.65
C ILE A 70 -3.60 14.92 -8.50
N ASN A 71 -4.40 16.01 -8.41
CA ASN A 71 -5.86 15.98 -8.20
C ASN A 71 -6.25 15.18 -6.96
N ARG A 72 -5.62 15.48 -5.82
CA ARG A 72 -5.88 14.85 -4.53
C ARG A 72 -5.98 15.89 -3.42
N GLY A 73 -6.78 15.56 -2.41
CA GLY A 73 -6.86 16.36 -1.19
C GLY A 73 -5.62 16.18 -0.31
N ALA A 74 -5.35 17.20 0.49
CA ALA A 74 -4.33 17.20 1.51
C ALA A 74 -4.88 17.72 2.83
N THR A 75 -4.34 17.23 3.94
CA THR A 75 -4.69 17.68 5.29
C THR A 75 -3.47 18.33 5.92
N ILE A 76 -3.66 19.47 6.59
CA ILE A 76 -2.60 20.18 7.31
C ILE A 76 -2.69 19.83 8.78
N VAL A 77 -1.57 19.55 9.40
CA VAL A 77 -1.43 19.35 10.85
C VAL A 77 -0.30 20.21 11.38
N ASP A 78 -0.58 20.97 12.42
CA ASP A 78 0.45 21.72 13.13
C ASP A 78 1.31 20.76 13.95
N VAL A 79 2.61 20.86 13.78
CA VAL A 79 3.59 20.01 14.47
C VAL A 79 4.68 20.86 15.13
N ILE A 80 5.30 20.30 16.16
CA ILE A 80 6.42 20.94 16.85
C ILE A 80 7.64 20.04 16.70
N GLY A 81 8.74 20.60 16.20
CA GLY A 81 10.00 19.89 16.12
C GLY A 81 10.48 19.43 17.50
N GLY A 82 10.75 18.15 17.66
CA GLY A 82 11.16 17.59 18.97
C GLY A 82 12.48 18.14 19.45
N TYR A 83 13.40 18.42 18.53
CA TYR A 83 14.75 18.93 18.84
C TYR A 83 14.79 20.45 18.86
N THR A 84 14.32 21.10 17.78
CA THR A 84 14.42 22.57 17.61
C THR A 84 13.32 23.32 18.36
N ARG A 85 12.20 22.65 18.71
CA ARG A 85 10.99 23.24 19.30
C ARG A 85 10.29 24.25 18.39
N ASP A 86 10.68 24.30 17.12
CA ASP A 86 10.03 25.14 16.12
C ASP A 86 8.65 24.61 15.76
N LYS A 87 7.71 25.52 15.55
CA LYS A 87 6.40 25.19 14.99
C LYS A 87 6.54 25.03 13.48
N LYS A 88 6.10 23.91 12.96
CA LYS A 88 6.06 23.59 11.53
C LYS A 88 4.70 23.06 11.15
N ARG A 89 4.42 22.99 9.85
CA ARG A 89 3.22 22.37 9.33
C ARG A 89 3.58 21.10 8.61
N MET A 90 2.75 20.09 8.81
CA MET A 90 2.86 18.81 8.14
C MET A 90 1.67 18.63 7.21
N VAL A 91 1.95 18.38 5.95
CA VAL A 91 0.96 18.08 4.92
C VAL A 91 0.83 16.56 4.82
N ILE A 92 -0.39 16.06 5.01
CA ILE A 92 -0.72 14.64 4.87
C ILE A 92 -1.53 14.47 3.61
N CYS A 93 -1.10 13.59 2.70
CA CYS A 93 -1.89 13.20 1.54
C CYS A 93 -1.83 11.69 1.31
N ILE A 94 -2.90 11.13 0.75
CA ILE A 94 -3.00 9.70 0.46
C ILE A 94 -3.04 9.52 -1.05
N LEU A 95 -2.13 8.69 -1.56
CA LEU A 95 -1.94 8.48 -2.99
C LEU A 95 -1.86 7.00 -3.34
N ASN A 96 -2.14 6.70 -4.59
CA ASN A 96 -1.86 5.39 -5.17
C ASN A 96 -0.36 5.23 -5.45
N LYS A 97 0.14 3.99 -5.43
CA LYS A 97 1.56 3.66 -5.66
C LYS A 97 2.14 4.31 -6.93
N GLY A 98 1.35 4.40 -8.00
CA GLY A 98 1.80 5.00 -9.28
C GLY A 98 2.07 6.52 -9.21
N GLN A 99 1.47 7.23 -8.25
CA GLN A 99 1.61 8.68 -8.10
C GLN A 99 2.82 9.07 -7.21
N TYR A 100 3.47 8.09 -6.59
CA TYR A 100 4.59 8.30 -5.65
C TYR A 100 5.76 9.08 -6.25
N ALA A 101 6.26 8.61 -7.40
CA ALA A 101 7.44 9.23 -8.04
C ALA A 101 7.15 10.68 -8.44
N HIS A 102 5.92 10.94 -8.88
CA HIS A 102 5.48 12.27 -9.27
C HIS A 102 5.41 13.23 -8.08
N LEU A 103 4.80 12.81 -6.97
CA LEU A 103 4.75 13.62 -5.74
C LEU A 103 6.16 13.91 -5.21
N ARG A 104 7.02 12.88 -5.15
CA ARG A 104 8.39 13.06 -4.65
C ARG A 104 9.17 14.08 -5.48
N SER A 105 9.09 13.99 -6.80
CA SER A 105 9.73 14.94 -7.71
C SER A 105 9.18 16.35 -7.51
N LEU A 106 7.86 16.46 -7.36
CA LEU A 106 7.17 17.72 -7.15
C LEU A 106 7.61 18.41 -5.85
N VAL A 107 7.59 17.70 -4.73
CA VAL A 107 8.01 18.24 -3.43
C VAL A 107 9.48 18.65 -3.47
N ASN A 108 10.34 17.82 -4.04
CA ASN A 108 11.77 18.14 -4.13
C ASN A 108 12.06 19.35 -5.02
N SER A 109 11.21 19.63 -6.01
CA SER A 109 11.34 20.83 -6.86
C SER A 109 10.90 22.13 -6.16
N ILE A 110 9.97 22.03 -5.19
CA ILE A 110 9.43 23.16 -4.43
C ILE A 110 10.30 23.45 -3.20
N ASP A 111 10.54 22.42 -2.41
CA ASP A 111 11.36 22.48 -1.20
C ASP A 111 12.32 21.28 -1.12
N PRO A 112 13.58 21.45 -1.54
CA PRO A 112 14.59 20.39 -1.45
C PRO A 112 14.94 19.98 -0.02
N LYS A 113 14.57 20.78 0.99
CA LYS A 113 14.79 20.50 2.41
C LYS A 113 13.60 19.86 3.10
N ALA A 114 12.48 19.67 2.39
CA ALA A 114 11.29 19.03 2.93
C ALA A 114 11.60 17.63 3.43
N PHE A 115 11.10 17.31 4.62
CA PHE A 115 11.19 15.95 5.16
C PHE A 115 9.93 15.17 4.80
N ILE A 116 10.11 14.07 4.07
CA ILE A 116 9.01 13.21 3.63
C ILE A 116 9.18 11.83 4.24
N TYR A 117 8.15 11.33 4.93
CA TYR A 117 8.08 9.92 5.26
C TYR A 117 6.75 9.31 4.78
N ILE A 118 6.77 8.00 4.55
CA ILE A 118 5.70 7.31 3.83
C ILE A 118 5.33 6.05 4.60
N THR A 119 4.03 5.85 4.80
CA THR A 119 3.50 4.63 5.41
C THR A 119 2.56 3.91 4.45
N LYS A 120 2.43 2.58 4.60
CA LYS A 120 1.38 1.84 3.90
C LYS A 120 0.03 2.18 4.55
N ALA A 121 -0.95 2.55 3.74
CA ALA A 121 -2.32 2.68 4.16
C ALA A 121 -3.06 1.42 3.69
N ASN A 122 -3.39 0.54 4.61
CA ASN A 122 -4.03 -0.74 4.29
C ASN A 122 -5.47 -0.54 3.82
N GLU A 123 -6.16 0.42 4.41
CA GLU A 123 -7.53 0.75 4.07
C GLU A 123 -7.72 2.28 4.11
N VAL A 124 -8.38 2.81 3.11
CA VAL A 124 -8.73 4.23 3.03
C VAL A 124 -10.16 4.35 2.53
N ILE A 125 -11.04 4.85 3.37
CA ILE A 125 -12.46 5.06 3.07
C ILE A 125 -12.72 6.56 3.03
N GLY A 126 -13.34 7.04 1.97
CA GLY A 126 -13.68 8.45 1.83
C GLY A 126 -13.89 8.91 0.39
N GLU A 127 -14.36 10.16 0.23
CA GLU A 127 -14.52 10.76 -1.09
C GLU A 127 -13.19 10.80 -1.85
N GLY A 128 -13.23 10.42 -3.13
CA GLY A 128 -12.04 10.33 -3.98
C GLY A 128 -11.32 8.98 -3.95
N PHE A 129 -11.67 8.07 -3.00
CA PHE A 129 -11.09 6.74 -2.93
C PHE A 129 -12.14 5.63 -3.14
N THR A 130 -13.34 5.82 -2.65
CA THR A 130 -14.44 4.83 -2.72
C THR A 130 -15.16 4.86 -4.08
N LYS A 131 -15.13 5.99 -4.81
CA LYS A 131 -15.75 6.09 -6.14
C LYS A 131 -14.97 5.33 -7.22
N GLU A 132 -13.64 5.37 -7.21
CA GLU A 132 -12.81 4.65 -8.18
C GLU A 132 -12.98 3.12 -8.08
N GLU A 133 -13.23 2.59 -6.88
CA GLU A 133 -13.53 1.17 -6.71
C GLU A 133 -14.91 0.78 -7.23
N ARG A 134 -15.92 1.65 -7.11
CA ARG A 134 -17.26 1.42 -7.66
C ARG A 134 -17.29 1.47 -9.17
N GLU A 135 -16.66 2.45 -9.79
CA GLU A 135 -16.58 2.54 -11.26
C GLU A 135 -15.84 1.36 -11.88
N ASN A 136 -14.75 0.88 -11.26
CA ASN A 136 -14.05 -0.31 -11.73
C ASN A 136 -14.88 -1.59 -11.55
N THR A 137 -15.70 -1.67 -10.52
CA THR A 137 -16.59 -2.83 -10.29
C THR A 137 -17.80 -2.79 -11.23
N GLU A 138 -18.41 -1.63 -11.43
CA GLU A 138 -19.54 -1.45 -12.35
C GLU A 138 -19.12 -1.58 -13.82
N GLY A 139 -17.95 -1.05 -14.18
CA GLY A 139 -17.38 -1.21 -15.54
C GLY A 139 -17.05 -2.66 -15.87
N GLY A 140 -16.60 -3.45 -14.90
CA GLY A 140 -16.39 -4.91 -15.03
C GLY A 140 -17.68 -5.67 -15.29
N LEU A 141 -18.73 -5.37 -14.52
CA LEU A 141 -20.04 -6.02 -14.63
C LEU A 141 -20.80 -5.66 -15.93
N LEU A 142 -20.57 -4.47 -16.46
CA LEU A 142 -21.18 -4.04 -17.72
C LEU A 142 -20.52 -4.69 -18.95
N ASN A 143 -19.23 -5.04 -18.84
CA ASN A 143 -18.51 -5.71 -19.91
C ASN A 143 -18.86 -7.21 -20.00
N GLU A 144 -19.16 -7.84 -18.87
CA GLU A 144 -19.56 -9.25 -18.80
C GLU A 144 -20.96 -9.48 -19.39
N LYS A 145 -21.87 -8.50 -19.26
CA LYS A 145 -23.22 -8.55 -19.83
C LYS A 145 -23.31 -8.28 -21.36
N ARG A 146 -22.19 -7.99 -22.00
CA ARG A 146 -22.13 -7.67 -23.44
C ARG A 146 -21.65 -8.83 -24.32
N ILE A 147 -21.35 -9.97 -23.70
CA ILE A 147 -20.79 -11.16 -24.38
C ILE A 147 -21.85 -12.30 -24.50
N ASP A 148 -23.05 -12.10 -24.00
CA ASP A 148 -24.23 -12.96 -24.25
C ASP A 148 -25.19 -12.26 -25.31
#